data_126c8dad1d3ec4608ebe9ed25874bf1c
#
_entry.id   126c8dad1d3ec4608ebe9ed25874bf1c
#
_cell.length_a   1.000
_cell.length_b   1.000
_cell.length_c   1.000
_cell.angle_alpha   90.00
_cell.angle_beta   90.00
_cell.angle_gamma   90.00
#
_symmetry.space_group_name_H-M   'P 1'
#
loop_
_entity.id
_entity.type
_entity.pdbx_description
1 polymer ?
#
loop_
_entity_poly.entity_id
_entity_poly.type
_entity_poly.pdbx_seq_one_letter_code
_entity_poly.pdbx_strand_id
1 'polypeptide(L)'
;MAHENDSSVTAFVPGHITGFFSAHTATNCAQAGSRGAGITLTDGVEVTVTPGSGLRLNGEVIEVLPVADVCNHLGVEAAIDATTSLPLGAGFGVSGALALGTALAANAVFDCGKSENELISLAHCAEVEAGTGLGDVVAQARGGLPIRIDPGSPSHGRLDGLPARPQIEYVTFGEVSTEAVLSGDTDQLTRAGESALSQLLEWPTLDRFMTLSREFAADAELLTDEVADAIDAVDDAGGDAAMAMLGNTVFAVGDGLSAAGYDPQGCRTDAGGARLVDDK
;
A
#
# COMPACT_ATOMS: atom_id res chain seq x y z
N MET A 1 -14.39 17.08 38.14
CA MET A 1 -14.02 15.70 37.79
C MET A 1 -14.02 15.68 36.28
N ALA A 2 -12.82 15.74 35.72
CA ALA A 2 -12.65 15.51 34.29
C ALA A 2 -13.01 14.03 34.06
N HIS A 3 -13.99 13.76 33.21
CA HIS A 3 -14.13 12.45 32.63
C HIS A 3 -12.83 12.23 31.83
N GLU A 4 -11.96 11.33 32.27
CA GLU A 4 -10.99 10.71 31.39
C GLU A 4 -11.82 10.09 30.26
N ASN A 5 -11.76 10.73 29.10
CA ASN A 5 -12.38 10.22 27.91
C ASN A 5 -11.47 9.07 27.48
N ASP A 6 -11.83 7.85 27.90
CA ASP A 6 -11.19 6.60 27.48
C ASP A 6 -11.62 6.29 26.03
N SER A 7 -11.47 7.32 25.18
CA SER A 7 -11.89 7.23 23.79
C SER A 7 -10.81 6.53 22.99
N SER A 8 -11.09 5.30 22.59
CA SER A 8 -10.33 4.60 21.56
C SER A 8 -11.06 4.74 20.24
N VAL A 9 -10.33 4.86 19.15
CA VAL A 9 -10.88 4.80 17.79
C VAL A 9 -10.01 3.89 16.96
N THR A 10 -10.65 3.03 16.18
CA THR A 10 -9.97 2.12 15.26
C THR A 10 -10.20 2.56 13.82
N ALA A 11 -9.13 2.55 13.03
CA ALA A 11 -9.17 2.68 11.59
C ALA A 11 -8.73 1.37 10.95
N PHE A 12 -9.40 0.97 9.87
CA PHE A 12 -8.93 -0.07 8.96
C PHE A 12 -8.33 0.56 7.72
N VAL A 13 -7.14 0.12 7.35
CA VAL A 13 -6.46 0.50 6.10
C VAL A 13 -6.13 -0.77 5.32
N PRO A 14 -6.64 -0.91 4.08
CA PRO A 14 -6.38 -2.10 3.28
C PRO A 14 -4.89 -2.22 2.94
N GLY A 15 -4.37 -3.44 2.86
CA GLY A 15 -3.10 -3.71 2.22
C GLY A 15 -3.16 -3.28 0.76
N HIS A 16 -2.01 -2.94 0.16
CA HIS A 16 -1.92 -2.53 -1.23
C HIS A 16 -0.77 -3.24 -1.92
N ILE A 17 -1.06 -3.91 -3.02
CA ILE A 17 -0.07 -4.46 -3.95
C ILE A 17 0.08 -3.49 -5.11
N THR A 18 1.28 -2.99 -5.35
CA THR A 18 1.61 -2.26 -6.57
C THR A 18 2.04 -3.26 -7.65
N GLY A 19 1.38 -3.24 -8.80
CA GLY A 19 1.75 -4.05 -9.96
C GLY A 19 2.88 -3.43 -10.78
N PHE A 20 2.81 -2.12 -10.99
CA PHE A 20 3.87 -1.33 -11.64
C PHE A 20 3.81 0.13 -11.22
N PHE A 21 4.95 0.83 -11.31
CA PHE A 21 5.01 2.26 -10.98
C PHE A 21 6.17 2.98 -11.66
N SER A 22 6.07 4.31 -11.71
CA SER A 22 7.16 5.24 -12.00
C SER A 22 7.36 6.19 -10.82
N ALA A 23 8.62 6.46 -10.46
CA ALA A 23 8.97 7.34 -9.34
C ALA A 23 9.08 8.79 -9.81
N HIS A 24 8.46 9.71 -9.05
CA HIS A 24 8.49 11.14 -9.35
C HIS A 24 8.89 11.92 -8.10
N THR A 25 10.11 12.40 -8.10
CA THR A 25 10.67 13.21 -7.00
C THR A 25 10.28 14.69 -7.15
N ALA A 26 10.03 15.35 -6.05
CA ALA A 26 9.83 16.80 -5.99
C ALA A 26 10.36 17.34 -4.65
N THR A 27 10.66 18.63 -4.60
CA THR A 27 11.09 19.29 -3.34
C THR A 27 9.94 19.35 -2.31
N ASN A 28 8.70 19.41 -2.79
CA ASN A 28 7.51 19.38 -1.94
C ASN A 28 6.98 17.95 -1.87
N CYS A 29 6.93 17.37 -0.69
CA CYS A 29 6.42 16.01 -0.46
C CYS A 29 5.01 15.79 -1.04
N ALA A 30 4.14 16.81 -0.98
CA ALA A 30 2.80 16.72 -1.52
C ALA A 30 2.75 16.60 -3.07
N GLN A 31 3.83 16.93 -3.77
CA GLN A 31 3.97 16.79 -5.23
C GLN A 31 4.78 15.56 -5.63
N ALA A 32 5.65 15.08 -4.73
CA ALA A 32 6.39 13.86 -4.94
C ALA A 32 5.47 12.65 -4.82
N GLY A 33 5.83 11.55 -5.47
CA GLY A 33 5.03 10.32 -5.38
C GLY A 33 5.31 9.36 -6.53
N SER A 34 4.36 8.50 -6.82
CA SER A 34 4.43 7.58 -7.94
C SER A 34 3.19 7.65 -8.83
N ARG A 35 3.40 7.36 -10.12
CA ARG A 35 2.34 7.00 -11.07
C ARG A 35 2.33 5.49 -11.22
N GLY A 36 1.21 4.89 -11.58
CA GLY A 36 1.14 3.44 -11.75
C GLY A 36 -0.22 2.85 -11.36
N ALA A 37 -0.27 1.56 -11.14
CA ALA A 37 -1.49 0.87 -10.75
C ALA A 37 -1.24 -0.25 -9.75
N GLY A 38 -2.29 -0.60 -8.99
CA GLY A 38 -2.23 -1.65 -7.98
C GLY A 38 -3.60 -2.16 -7.56
N ILE A 39 -3.62 -2.99 -6.54
CA ILE A 39 -4.82 -3.61 -5.97
C ILE A 39 -4.79 -3.43 -4.46
N THR A 40 -5.89 -2.95 -3.87
CA THR A 40 -6.08 -2.96 -2.43
C THR A 40 -6.75 -4.26 -1.98
N LEU A 41 -6.37 -4.76 -0.82
CA LEU A 41 -6.77 -6.07 -0.30
C LEU A 41 -7.72 -5.97 0.88
N THR A 42 -8.62 -6.93 1.04
CA THR A 42 -9.43 -7.08 2.27
C THR A 42 -8.59 -7.42 3.50
N ASP A 43 -7.41 -7.99 3.29
CA ASP A 43 -6.37 -8.06 4.30
C ASP A 43 -5.72 -6.69 4.42
N GLY A 44 -5.52 -6.23 5.65
CA GLY A 44 -5.05 -4.87 5.90
C GLY A 44 -4.51 -4.70 7.29
N VAL A 45 -4.44 -3.46 7.74
CA VAL A 45 -4.00 -3.06 9.07
C VAL A 45 -5.16 -2.44 9.82
N GLU A 46 -5.50 -2.98 10.98
CA GLU A 46 -6.36 -2.31 11.95
C GLU A 46 -5.47 -1.51 12.91
N VAL A 47 -5.73 -0.21 13.02
CA VAL A 47 -4.96 0.72 13.85
C VAL A 47 -5.87 1.34 14.89
N THR A 48 -5.67 0.99 16.14
CA THR A 48 -6.40 1.56 17.29
C THR A 48 -5.54 2.61 17.98
N VAL A 49 -6.09 3.80 18.15
CA VAL A 49 -5.44 4.92 18.81
C VAL A 49 -6.14 5.25 20.13
N THR A 50 -5.34 5.47 21.16
CA THR A 50 -5.76 5.97 22.48
C THR A 50 -4.81 7.08 22.95
N PRO A 51 -5.22 7.94 23.93
CA PRO A 51 -4.27 8.83 24.59
C PRO A 51 -3.13 8.04 25.27
N GLY A 52 -1.88 8.45 25.05
CA GLY A 52 -0.71 7.75 25.59
C GLY A 52 0.50 7.88 24.70
N SER A 53 1.37 6.88 24.66
CA SER A 53 2.56 6.90 23.84
C SER A 53 3.01 5.49 23.42
N GLY A 54 3.67 5.41 22.27
CA GLY A 54 4.27 4.19 21.74
C GLY A 54 3.44 3.55 20.63
N LEU A 55 4.11 2.69 19.86
CA LEU A 55 3.52 1.91 18.76
C LEU A 55 3.78 0.43 18.98
N ARG A 56 2.73 -0.36 18.86
CA ARG A 56 2.79 -1.83 18.83
C ARG A 56 2.17 -2.34 17.53
N LEU A 57 2.81 -3.35 16.96
CA LEU A 57 2.27 -4.13 15.85
C LEU A 57 2.22 -5.59 16.28
N ASN A 58 1.03 -6.20 16.24
CA ASN A 58 0.79 -7.58 16.69
C ASN A 58 1.31 -7.83 18.12
N GLY A 59 1.24 -6.80 18.99
CA GLY A 59 1.70 -6.84 20.40
C GLY A 59 3.19 -6.55 20.60
N GLU A 60 3.99 -6.49 19.57
CA GLU A 60 5.42 -6.16 19.62
C GLU A 60 5.65 -4.64 19.48
N VAL A 61 6.55 -4.09 20.29
CA VAL A 61 6.94 -2.67 20.18
C VAL A 61 7.81 -2.49 18.95
N ILE A 62 7.40 -1.57 18.10
CA ILE A 62 8.14 -1.21 16.87
C ILE A 62 8.30 0.30 16.76
N GLU A 63 9.21 0.72 15.88
CA GLU A 63 9.38 2.11 15.49
C GLU A 63 9.12 2.25 13.98
N VAL A 64 8.21 3.17 13.63
CA VAL A 64 7.86 3.50 12.24
C VAL A 64 7.89 5.02 12.12
N LEU A 65 8.89 5.55 11.41
CA LEU A 65 9.10 7.00 11.29
C LEU A 65 7.87 7.74 10.78
N PRO A 66 7.18 7.31 9.71
CA PRO A 66 5.95 7.95 9.24
C PRO A 66 4.86 8.08 10.30
N VAL A 67 4.73 7.11 11.20
CA VAL A 67 3.74 7.15 12.29
C VAL A 67 4.10 8.24 13.33
N ALA A 68 5.38 8.32 13.69
CA ALA A 68 5.87 9.35 14.59
C ALA A 68 5.68 10.77 14.00
N ASP A 69 5.96 10.93 12.70
CA ASP A 69 5.78 12.19 11.99
C ASP A 69 4.30 12.61 11.91
N VAL A 70 3.40 11.67 11.68
CA VAL A 70 1.95 11.92 11.74
C VAL A 70 1.54 12.45 13.10
N CYS A 71 1.94 11.80 14.21
CA CYS A 71 1.63 12.24 15.56
C CYS A 71 2.20 13.65 15.86
N ASN A 72 3.45 13.89 15.44
CA ASN A 72 4.11 15.19 15.61
C ASN A 72 3.36 16.33 14.88
N HIS A 73 2.93 16.09 13.63
CA HIS A 73 2.20 17.09 12.85
C HIS A 73 0.79 17.35 13.38
N LEU A 74 0.12 16.33 13.92
CA LEU A 74 -1.16 16.50 14.59
C LEU A 74 -1.02 17.14 15.99
N GLY A 75 0.19 17.16 16.55
CA GLY A 75 0.47 17.70 17.87
C GLY A 75 -0.12 16.85 19.01
N VAL A 76 -0.15 15.53 18.83
CA VAL A 76 -0.78 14.59 19.77
C VAL A 76 0.23 13.60 20.36
N GLU A 77 -0.02 13.17 21.59
CA GLU A 77 0.65 12.03 22.22
C GLU A 77 -0.32 10.84 22.18
N ALA A 78 -0.02 9.84 21.34
CA ALA A 78 -0.88 8.71 21.09
C ALA A 78 -0.20 7.37 21.40
N ALA A 79 -0.92 6.47 22.07
CA ALA A 79 -0.61 5.06 22.10
C ALA A 79 -1.34 4.38 20.94
N ILE A 80 -0.59 3.62 20.15
CA ILE A 80 -1.06 3.01 18.91
C ILE A 80 -0.88 1.51 19.01
N ASP A 81 -1.98 0.78 18.93
CA ASP A 81 -2.00 -0.67 18.82
C ASP A 81 -2.50 -1.06 17.43
N ALA A 82 -1.65 -1.72 16.65
CA ALA A 82 -1.98 -2.16 15.31
C ALA A 82 -1.93 -3.68 15.19
N THR A 83 -2.82 -4.22 14.35
CA THR A 83 -2.83 -5.65 14.03
C THR A 83 -2.93 -5.85 12.52
N THR A 84 -2.21 -6.85 12.01
CA THR A 84 -2.23 -7.26 10.60
C THR A 84 -1.76 -8.68 10.44
N SER A 85 -2.27 -9.39 9.44
CA SER A 85 -1.72 -10.66 8.95
C SER A 85 -0.67 -10.45 7.85
N LEU A 86 -0.58 -9.22 7.29
CA LEU A 86 0.34 -8.92 6.21
C LEU A 86 1.77 -8.77 6.75
N PRO A 87 2.77 -9.40 6.13
CA PRO A 87 4.16 -9.24 6.55
C PRO A 87 4.70 -7.85 6.20
N LEU A 88 5.47 -7.26 7.12
CA LEU A 88 6.23 -6.03 6.88
C LEU A 88 7.30 -6.27 5.80
N GLY A 89 7.57 -5.27 4.95
CA GLY A 89 8.64 -5.34 3.96
C GLY A 89 8.39 -6.28 2.78
N ALA A 90 7.20 -6.87 2.67
CA ALA A 90 6.86 -7.83 1.62
C ALA A 90 6.01 -7.24 0.46
N GLY A 91 5.93 -5.91 0.33
CA GLY A 91 5.27 -5.26 -0.81
C GLY A 91 3.77 -4.99 -0.62
N PHE A 92 3.28 -4.96 0.62
CA PHE A 92 1.85 -4.74 0.95
C PHE A 92 1.52 -3.34 1.46
N GLY A 93 2.47 -2.41 1.48
CA GLY A 93 2.25 -1.03 1.92
C GLY A 93 1.87 -0.90 3.42
N VAL A 94 2.38 -1.81 4.28
CA VAL A 94 2.02 -1.83 5.72
C VAL A 94 2.47 -0.55 6.43
N SER A 95 3.63 0.03 6.09
CA SER A 95 4.09 1.31 6.66
C SER A 95 3.09 2.44 6.37
N GLY A 96 2.69 2.60 5.11
CA GLY A 96 1.68 3.59 4.70
C GLY A 96 0.32 3.36 5.36
N ALA A 97 -0.07 2.09 5.55
CA ALA A 97 -1.30 1.74 6.25
C ALA A 97 -1.25 2.14 7.73
N LEU A 98 -0.12 1.92 8.40
CA LEU A 98 0.09 2.37 9.78
C LEU A 98 0.01 3.89 9.89
N ALA A 99 0.68 4.62 9.00
CA ALA A 99 0.67 6.08 8.99
C ALA A 99 -0.74 6.64 8.73
N LEU A 100 -1.45 6.13 7.71
CA LEU A 100 -2.80 6.59 7.36
C LEU A 100 -3.81 6.22 8.44
N GLY A 101 -3.77 4.99 8.96
CA GLY A 101 -4.64 4.55 10.04
C GLY A 101 -4.45 5.38 11.31
N THR A 102 -3.19 5.68 11.66
CA THR A 102 -2.87 6.58 12.77
C THR A 102 -3.43 7.98 12.52
N ALA A 103 -3.28 8.55 11.33
CA ALA A 103 -3.80 9.87 11.00
C ALA A 103 -5.33 9.94 11.17
N LEU A 104 -6.04 8.95 10.63
CA LEU A 104 -7.51 8.89 10.70
C LEU A 104 -8.00 8.72 12.15
N ALA A 105 -7.47 7.74 12.87
CA ALA A 105 -7.91 7.42 14.22
C ALA A 105 -7.50 8.51 15.23
N ALA A 106 -6.27 9.05 15.15
CA ALA A 106 -5.83 10.13 16.02
C ALA A 106 -6.64 11.42 15.79
N ASN A 107 -6.97 11.76 14.54
CA ASN A 107 -7.85 12.90 14.25
C ASN A 107 -9.19 12.78 14.98
N ALA A 108 -9.75 11.58 15.06
CA ALA A 108 -11.03 11.33 15.73
C ALA A 108 -10.89 11.31 17.26
N VAL A 109 -9.82 10.69 17.81
CA VAL A 109 -9.59 10.61 19.27
C VAL A 109 -9.33 11.99 19.87
N PHE A 110 -8.51 12.81 19.18
CA PHE A 110 -8.04 14.10 19.70
C PHE A 110 -8.78 15.31 19.13
N ASP A 111 -9.83 15.10 18.32
CA ASP A 111 -10.62 16.18 17.66
C ASP A 111 -9.73 17.20 16.95
N CYS A 112 -8.76 16.73 16.14
CA CYS A 112 -7.79 17.59 15.46
C CYS A 112 -8.41 18.44 14.35
N GLY A 113 -9.66 18.16 13.94
CA GLY A 113 -10.43 18.97 13.00
C GLY A 113 -9.88 18.94 11.57
N LYS A 114 -9.19 17.85 11.17
CA LYS A 114 -8.65 17.69 9.82
C LYS A 114 -9.65 16.98 8.91
N SER A 115 -9.68 17.41 7.65
CA SER A 115 -10.41 16.70 6.60
C SER A 115 -9.66 15.44 6.17
N GLU A 116 -10.37 14.51 5.55
CA GLU A 116 -9.80 13.26 5.02
C GLU A 116 -8.62 13.53 4.08
N ASN A 117 -8.74 14.48 3.15
CA ASN A 117 -7.65 14.82 2.22
C ASN A 117 -6.42 15.43 2.93
N GLU A 118 -6.61 16.17 4.03
CA GLU A 118 -5.49 16.66 4.84
C GLU A 118 -4.77 15.49 5.55
N LEU A 119 -5.52 14.52 6.07
CA LEU A 119 -4.97 13.33 6.75
C LEU A 119 -4.22 12.42 5.76
N ILE A 120 -4.80 12.19 4.57
CA ILE A 120 -4.13 11.44 3.50
C ILE A 120 -2.84 12.16 3.07
N SER A 121 -2.88 13.49 2.92
CA SER A 121 -1.70 14.28 2.55
C SER A 121 -0.61 14.22 3.62
N LEU A 122 -1.00 14.25 4.89
CA LEU A 122 -0.09 14.13 6.02
C LEU A 122 0.62 12.78 6.02
N ALA A 123 -0.12 11.68 5.93
CA ALA A 123 0.44 10.33 5.91
C ALA A 123 1.30 10.10 4.64
N HIS A 124 0.86 10.61 3.49
CA HIS A 124 1.64 10.55 2.25
C HIS A 124 2.98 11.29 2.36
N CYS A 125 2.97 12.51 2.90
CA CYS A 125 4.20 13.28 3.11
C CYS A 125 5.16 12.57 4.07
N ALA A 126 4.65 12.01 5.16
CA ALA A 126 5.46 11.27 6.12
C ALA A 126 6.16 10.05 5.46
N GLU A 127 5.46 9.30 4.60
CA GLU A 127 6.04 8.19 3.84
C GLU A 127 7.12 8.66 2.84
N VAL A 128 6.83 9.74 2.10
CA VAL A 128 7.77 10.30 1.10
C VAL A 128 9.04 10.80 1.78
N GLU A 129 8.93 11.53 2.88
CA GLU A 129 10.06 12.11 3.62
C GLU A 129 10.90 11.02 4.31
N ALA A 130 10.28 9.96 4.79
CA ALA A 130 10.95 8.79 5.33
C ALA A 130 11.59 7.89 4.25
N GLY A 131 11.23 8.07 2.97
CA GLY A 131 11.70 7.22 1.86
C GLY A 131 11.10 5.81 1.87
N THR A 132 9.99 5.59 2.58
CA THR A 132 9.35 4.28 2.76
C THR A 132 8.24 4.00 1.78
N GLY A 133 7.67 5.03 1.13
CA GLY A 133 6.60 4.86 0.16
C GLY A 133 6.37 6.09 -0.72
N LEU A 134 5.91 5.86 -1.96
CA LEU A 134 5.63 6.90 -2.95
C LEU A 134 4.17 6.97 -3.39
N GLY A 135 3.33 6.00 -3.03
CA GLY A 135 1.97 5.95 -3.56
C GLY A 135 0.99 5.04 -2.86
N ASP A 136 1.43 4.25 -1.87
CA ASP A 136 0.56 3.31 -1.16
C ASP A 136 -0.55 4.02 -0.41
N VAL A 137 -0.24 5.08 0.33
CA VAL A 137 -1.20 5.86 1.13
C VAL A 137 -2.40 6.34 0.30
N VAL A 138 -2.15 6.97 -0.86
CA VAL A 138 -3.24 7.49 -1.71
C VAL A 138 -4.03 6.36 -2.38
N ALA A 139 -3.38 5.23 -2.68
CA ALA A 139 -4.01 4.04 -3.21
C ALA A 139 -4.90 3.36 -2.17
N GLN A 140 -4.41 3.18 -0.95
CA GLN A 140 -5.12 2.62 0.20
C GLN A 140 -6.32 3.46 0.61
N ALA A 141 -6.17 4.79 0.60
CA ALA A 141 -7.28 5.69 0.88
C ALA A 141 -8.40 5.54 -0.16
N ARG A 142 -8.07 5.37 -1.43
CA ARG A 142 -9.06 5.21 -2.49
C ARG A 142 -9.75 3.84 -2.49
N GLY A 143 -9.00 2.76 -2.27
CA GLY A 143 -9.51 1.39 -2.40
C GLY A 143 -9.68 0.91 -3.86
N GLY A 144 -10.05 -0.34 -4.03
CA GLY A 144 -10.29 -0.98 -5.33
C GLY A 144 -9.01 -1.36 -6.06
N LEU A 145 -9.00 -1.14 -7.37
CA LEU A 145 -7.80 -1.22 -8.21
C LEU A 145 -7.42 0.20 -8.64
N PRO A 146 -6.68 0.94 -7.82
CA PRO A 146 -6.33 2.32 -8.10
C PRO A 146 -5.34 2.45 -9.26
N ILE A 147 -5.57 3.44 -10.10
CA ILE A 147 -4.62 3.92 -11.12
C ILE A 147 -4.19 5.32 -10.68
N ARG A 148 -2.91 5.49 -10.38
CA ARG A 148 -2.31 6.78 -10.04
C ARG A 148 -1.84 7.45 -11.33
N ILE A 149 -2.67 8.37 -11.86
CA ILE A 149 -2.43 9.04 -13.15
C ILE A 149 -1.40 10.16 -12.99
N ASP A 150 -1.55 10.99 -11.94
CA ASP A 150 -0.58 12.02 -11.59
C ASP A 150 -0.06 11.75 -10.16
N PRO A 151 1.23 11.98 -9.87
CA PRO A 151 1.84 11.71 -8.58
C PRO A 151 1.41 12.72 -7.52
N GLY A 152 1.57 12.37 -6.26
CA GLY A 152 1.39 13.25 -5.11
C GLY A 152 0.13 12.99 -4.29
N SER A 153 -0.01 13.82 -3.26
CA SER A 153 -1.15 13.81 -2.34
C SER A 153 -2.46 14.25 -3.04
N PRO A 154 -3.64 14.12 -2.39
CA PRO A 154 -4.93 14.47 -3.00
C PRO A 154 -5.04 15.88 -3.59
N SER A 155 -4.22 16.82 -3.14
CA SER A 155 -4.20 18.20 -3.68
C SER A 155 -3.45 18.34 -5.01
N HIS A 156 -2.64 17.36 -5.40
CA HIS A 156 -1.79 17.38 -6.60
C HIS A 156 -2.00 16.14 -7.46
N GLY A 157 -2.16 14.97 -6.84
CA GLY A 157 -2.34 13.70 -7.51
C GLY A 157 -3.71 13.56 -8.16
N ARG A 158 -3.76 12.72 -9.20
CA ARG A 158 -5.01 12.32 -9.85
C ARG A 158 -5.12 10.80 -9.88
N LEU A 159 -6.24 10.30 -9.38
CA LEU A 159 -6.55 8.88 -9.33
C LEU A 159 -7.69 8.52 -10.27
N ASP A 160 -7.59 7.33 -10.83
CA ASP A 160 -8.67 6.59 -11.48
C ASP A 160 -8.69 5.15 -10.93
N GLY A 161 -9.40 4.25 -11.53
CA GLY A 161 -9.38 2.84 -11.13
C GLY A 161 -10.12 1.91 -12.06
N LEU A 162 -9.74 0.63 -12.00
CA LEU A 162 -10.42 -0.43 -12.72
C LEU A 162 -11.66 -0.88 -11.94
N PRO A 163 -12.82 -1.00 -12.61
CA PRO A 163 -14.05 -1.44 -11.96
C PRO A 163 -14.10 -2.99 -11.84
N ALA A 164 -13.10 -3.59 -11.20
CA ALA A 164 -13.00 -5.03 -11.00
C ALA A 164 -12.83 -5.35 -9.50
N ARG A 165 -13.23 -6.56 -9.10
CA ARG A 165 -13.12 -7.06 -7.72
C ARG A 165 -12.68 -8.52 -7.74
N PRO A 166 -11.48 -8.83 -8.22
CA PRO A 166 -11.00 -10.19 -8.25
C PRO A 166 -10.80 -10.77 -6.84
N GLN A 167 -10.84 -12.08 -6.76
CA GLN A 167 -10.21 -12.82 -5.69
C GLN A 167 -8.71 -12.78 -5.95
N ILE A 168 -7.91 -12.65 -4.91
CA ILE A 168 -6.45 -12.58 -4.96
C ILE A 168 -5.87 -13.65 -4.06
N GLU A 169 -4.92 -14.37 -4.59
CA GLU A 169 -4.00 -15.19 -3.81
C GLU A 169 -2.61 -14.57 -3.83
N TYR A 170 -1.88 -14.72 -2.73
CA TYR A 170 -0.49 -14.27 -2.66
C TYR A 170 0.39 -15.21 -1.85
N VAL A 171 1.67 -15.30 -2.21
CA VAL A 171 2.71 -16.01 -1.48
C VAL A 171 3.95 -15.13 -1.41
N THR A 172 4.60 -15.07 -0.23
CA THR A 172 5.84 -14.31 -0.05
C THR A 172 7.03 -15.24 0.21
N PHE A 173 8.16 -14.93 -0.41
CA PHE A 173 9.43 -15.64 -0.26
C PHE A 173 10.43 -14.89 0.60
N GLY A 174 10.07 -13.70 1.08
CA GLY A 174 10.89 -12.89 1.96
C GLY A 174 10.67 -11.38 1.83
N GLU A 175 11.51 -10.62 2.51
CA GLU A 175 11.46 -9.17 2.54
C GLU A 175 12.43 -8.58 1.51
N VAL A 176 12.07 -7.42 0.94
CA VAL A 176 12.93 -6.58 0.11
C VAL A 176 12.95 -5.17 0.68
N SER A 177 14.11 -4.55 0.75
CA SER A 177 14.20 -3.16 1.20
C SER A 177 13.71 -2.20 0.12
N THR A 178 12.54 -1.61 0.34
CA THR A 178 11.98 -0.53 -0.50
C THR A 178 12.96 0.63 -0.65
N GLU A 179 13.59 1.04 0.46
CA GLU A 179 14.57 2.12 0.48
C GLU A 179 15.78 1.81 -0.45
N ALA A 180 16.27 0.57 -0.44
CA ALA A 180 17.39 0.17 -1.30
C ALA A 180 17.03 0.27 -2.79
N VAL A 181 15.80 -0.08 -3.17
CA VAL A 181 15.34 0.03 -4.57
C VAL A 181 15.13 1.49 -4.96
N LEU A 182 14.50 2.30 -4.11
CA LEU A 182 14.18 3.70 -4.41
C LEU A 182 15.39 4.65 -4.32
N SER A 183 16.43 4.29 -3.58
CA SER A 183 17.67 5.07 -3.48
C SER A 183 18.67 4.80 -4.62
N GLY A 184 18.43 3.75 -5.41
CA GLY A 184 19.24 3.39 -6.57
C GLY A 184 18.94 4.23 -7.82
N ASP A 185 19.46 3.79 -8.97
CA ASP A 185 19.10 4.35 -10.28
C ASP A 185 17.69 3.89 -10.68
N THR A 186 16.72 4.79 -10.58
CA THR A 186 15.32 4.50 -10.90
C THR A 186 14.92 4.83 -12.33
N ASP A 187 15.85 5.20 -13.21
CA ASP A 187 15.55 5.64 -14.57
C ASP A 187 14.91 4.53 -15.42
N GLN A 188 15.42 3.29 -15.31
CA GLN A 188 14.87 2.14 -16.04
C GLN A 188 13.49 1.78 -15.52
N LEU A 189 13.33 1.66 -14.20
CA LEU A 189 12.06 1.42 -13.52
C LEU A 189 11.02 2.50 -13.88
N THR A 190 11.42 3.77 -13.86
CA THR A 190 10.53 4.89 -14.19
C THR A 190 10.06 4.82 -15.63
N ARG A 191 10.94 4.54 -16.61
CA ARG A 191 10.57 4.37 -18.01
C ARG A 191 9.62 3.18 -18.24
N ALA A 192 9.90 2.03 -17.61
CA ALA A 192 9.05 0.86 -17.67
C ALA A 192 7.65 1.15 -17.10
N GLY A 193 7.58 1.81 -15.93
CA GLY A 193 6.33 2.20 -15.28
C GLY A 193 5.51 3.22 -16.07
N GLU A 194 6.15 4.21 -16.70
CA GLU A 194 5.46 5.17 -17.58
C GLU A 194 4.89 4.50 -18.83
N SER A 195 5.65 3.57 -19.43
CA SER A 195 5.19 2.77 -20.55
C SER A 195 3.98 1.91 -20.18
N ALA A 196 4.05 1.21 -19.05
CA ALA A 196 2.96 0.37 -18.55
C ALA A 196 1.70 1.20 -18.26
N LEU A 197 1.84 2.36 -17.60
CA LEU A 197 0.71 3.24 -17.32
C LEU A 197 0.06 3.76 -18.60
N SER A 198 0.85 4.20 -19.58
CA SER A 198 0.32 4.69 -20.86
C SER A 198 -0.54 3.62 -21.55
N GLN A 199 -0.06 2.38 -21.60
CA GLN A 199 -0.75 1.27 -22.20
C GLN A 199 -2.01 0.84 -21.41
N LEU A 200 -1.97 0.90 -20.07
CA LEU A 200 -3.15 0.62 -19.25
C LEU A 200 -4.24 1.66 -19.47
N LEU A 201 -3.89 2.94 -19.61
CA LEU A 201 -4.87 4.02 -19.85
C LEU A 201 -5.54 3.91 -21.23
N GLU A 202 -4.88 3.30 -22.22
CA GLU A 202 -5.49 3.02 -23.53
C GLU A 202 -6.52 1.89 -23.47
N TRP A 203 -6.29 0.89 -22.62
CA TRP A 203 -7.15 -0.28 -22.44
C TRP A 203 -7.22 -0.72 -20.98
N PRO A 204 -8.03 -0.05 -20.14
CA PRO A 204 -8.05 -0.23 -18.68
C PRO A 204 -8.84 -1.49 -18.29
N THR A 205 -8.23 -2.67 -18.39
CA THR A 205 -8.79 -3.96 -17.99
C THR A 205 -7.90 -4.66 -16.97
N LEU A 206 -8.47 -5.61 -16.21
CA LEU A 206 -7.73 -6.42 -15.26
C LEU A 206 -6.64 -7.26 -15.97
N ASP A 207 -6.98 -7.92 -17.07
CA ASP A 207 -6.03 -8.75 -17.84
C ASP A 207 -4.85 -7.90 -18.35
N ARG A 208 -5.14 -6.66 -18.79
CA ARG A 208 -4.08 -5.74 -19.22
C ARG A 208 -3.20 -5.31 -18.05
N PHE A 209 -3.80 -5.02 -16.90
CA PHE A 209 -3.05 -4.69 -15.67
C PHE A 209 -2.11 -5.84 -15.30
N MET A 210 -2.57 -7.10 -15.29
CA MET A 210 -1.74 -8.26 -14.95
C MET A 210 -0.59 -8.46 -15.95
N THR A 211 -0.88 -8.37 -17.25
CA THR A 211 0.15 -8.45 -18.30
C THR A 211 1.23 -7.39 -18.12
N LEU A 212 0.81 -6.13 -17.93
CA LEU A 212 1.74 -5.00 -17.75
C LEU A 212 2.53 -5.09 -16.44
N SER A 213 1.95 -5.67 -15.40
CA SER A 213 2.65 -5.90 -14.12
C SER A 213 3.81 -6.91 -14.30
N ARG A 214 3.60 -7.96 -15.08
CA ARG A 214 4.66 -8.93 -15.41
C ARG A 214 5.75 -8.31 -16.30
N GLU A 215 5.34 -7.63 -17.37
CA GLU A 215 6.27 -6.95 -18.29
C GLU A 215 7.12 -5.92 -17.51
N PHE A 216 6.51 -5.14 -16.64
CA PHE A 216 7.21 -4.17 -15.80
C PHE A 216 8.26 -4.80 -14.89
N ALA A 217 7.93 -5.90 -14.21
CA ALA A 217 8.85 -6.59 -13.30
C ALA A 217 10.10 -7.11 -14.04
N ALA A 218 9.91 -7.62 -15.27
CA ALA A 218 10.98 -8.08 -16.13
C ALA A 218 11.82 -6.90 -16.67
N ASP A 219 11.18 -5.86 -17.20
CA ASP A 219 11.83 -4.69 -17.79
C ASP A 219 12.61 -3.86 -16.76
N ALA A 220 12.13 -3.84 -15.53
CA ALA A 220 12.79 -3.17 -14.39
C ALA A 220 13.86 -4.03 -13.70
N GLU A 221 14.08 -5.27 -14.17
CA GLU A 221 15.05 -6.23 -13.62
C GLU A 221 14.85 -6.49 -12.11
N LEU A 222 13.58 -6.57 -11.66
CA LEU A 222 13.22 -6.75 -10.24
C LEU A 222 12.92 -8.20 -9.87
N LEU A 223 12.76 -9.10 -10.85
CA LEU A 223 12.41 -10.50 -10.61
C LEU A 223 13.55 -11.22 -9.90
N THR A 224 13.20 -11.90 -8.79
CA THR A 224 14.06 -12.93 -8.19
C THR A 224 13.76 -14.28 -8.85
N ASP A 225 14.66 -15.25 -8.67
CA ASP A 225 14.48 -16.59 -9.23
C ASP A 225 13.18 -17.23 -8.66
N GLU A 226 12.92 -17.10 -7.37
CA GLU A 226 11.72 -17.67 -6.72
C GLU A 226 10.42 -17.05 -7.24
N VAL A 227 10.43 -15.73 -7.51
CA VAL A 227 9.26 -15.02 -8.06
C VAL A 227 9.03 -15.42 -9.50
N ALA A 228 10.10 -15.53 -10.32
CA ALA A 228 10.00 -15.95 -11.69
C ALA A 228 9.47 -17.39 -11.81
N ASP A 229 10.03 -18.34 -11.04
CA ASP A 229 9.59 -19.72 -10.99
C ASP A 229 8.11 -19.86 -10.60
N ALA A 230 7.65 -19.03 -9.66
CA ALA A 230 6.26 -19.07 -9.22
C ALA A 230 5.29 -18.49 -10.28
N ILE A 231 5.67 -17.43 -10.98
CA ILE A 231 4.89 -16.88 -12.10
C ILE A 231 4.80 -17.89 -13.23
N ASP A 232 5.90 -18.53 -13.61
CA ASP A 232 5.94 -19.54 -14.66
C ASP A 232 5.07 -20.75 -14.31
N ALA A 233 5.11 -21.21 -13.04
CA ALA A 233 4.27 -22.31 -12.57
C ALA A 233 2.78 -21.99 -12.63
N VAL A 234 2.39 -20.75 -12.32
CA VAL A 234 1.00 -20.28 -12.45
C VAL A 234 0.57 -20.19 -13.90
N ASP A 235 1.42 -19.70 -14.80
CA ASP A 235 1.17 -19.65 -16.24
C ASP A 235 0.99 -21.08 -16.81
N ASP A 236 1.83 -22.04 -16.42
CA ASP A 236 1.72 -23.46 -16.82
C ASP A 236 0.41 -24.10 -16.32
N ALA A 237 -0.10 -23.66 -15.20
CA ALA A 237 -1.40 -24.07 -14.65
C ALA A 237 -2.59 -23.35 -15.31
N GLY A 238 -2.35 -22.39 -16.20
CA GLY A 238 -3.37 -21.59 -16.89
C GLY A 238 -3.93 -20.43 -16.07
N GLY A 239 -3.23 -20.03 -15.01
CA GLY A 239 -3.54 -18.88 -14.17
C GLY A 239 -2.92 -17.58 -14.67
N ASP A 240 -3.05 -16.52 -13.87
CA ASP A 240 -2.50 -15.19 -14.15
C ASP A 240 -1.89 -14.60 -12.86
N ALA A 241 -0.57 -14.47 -12.84
CA ALA A 241 0.20 -14.01 -11.70
C ALA A 241 1.20 -12.92 -12.06
N ALA A 242 1.60 -12.12 -11.09
CA ALA A 242 2.63 -11.11 -11.22
C ALA A 242 3.36 -10.88 -9.89
N MET A 243 4.48 -10.16 -9.93
CA MET A 243 5.22 -9.74 -8.75
C MET A 243 4.51 -8.59 -8.03
N ALA A 244 4.38 -8.67 -6.71
CA ALA A 244 4.06 -7.52 -5.88
C ALA A 244 5.31 -6.65 -5.74
N MET A 245 5.27 -5.43 -6.29
CA MET A 245 6.44 -4.57 -6.33
C MET A 245 6.95 -4.19 -4.94
N LEU A 246 8.28 -4.16 -4.83
CA LEU A 246 9.02 -3.86 -3.62
C LEU A 246 8.84 -4.93 -2.52
N GLY A 247 8.52 -6.15 -2.92
CA GLY A 247 8.49 -7.34 -2.07
C GLY A 247 8.93 -8.59 -2.84
N ASN A 248 9.47 -9.61 -2.15
CA ASN A 248 9.72 -10.92 -2.75
C ASN A 248 8.43 -11.76 -2.69
N THR A 249 7.39 -11.26 -3.39
CA THR A 249 6.01 -11.74 -3.28
C THR A 249 5.40 -11.89 -4.66
N VAL A 250 4.67 -12.99 -4.88
CA VAL A 250 3.83 -13.20 -6.06
C VAL A 250 2.37 -13.08 -5.66
N PHE A 251 1.58 -12.41 -6.47
CA PHE A 251 0.13 -12.42 -6.38
C PHE A 251 -0.49 -12.97 -7.66
N ALA A 252 -1.62 -13.66 -7.52
CA ALA A 252 -2.39 -14.19 -8.62
C ALA A 252 -3.86 -13.78 -8.53
N VAL A 253 -4.50 -13.67 -9.69
CA VAL A 253 -5.95 -13.50 -9.78
C VAL A 253 -6.63 -14.87 -9.75
N GLY A 254 -7.70 -14.98 -8.93
CA GLY A 254 -8.42 -16.23 -8.73
C GLY A 254 -7.67 -17.21 -7.84
N ASP A 255 -7.57 -18.47 -8.27
CA ASP A 255 -6.93 -19.59 -7.57
C ASP A 255 -5.62 -20.07 -8.25
N GLY A 256 -4.96 -19.17 -8.98
CA GLY A 256 -3.80 -19.51 -9.80
C GLY A 256 -2.63 -20.09 -9.02
N LEU A 257 -2.30 -19.53 -7.84
CA LEU A 257 -1.21 -20.05 -7.00
C LEU A 257 -1.58 -21.42 -6.39
N SER A 258 -2.79 -21.59 -5.89
CA SER A 258 -3.28 -22.89 -5.40
C SER A 258 -3.29 -23.95 -6.50
N ALA A 259 -3.72 -23.60 -7.71
CA ALA A 259 -3.72 -24.50 -8.87
C ALA A 259 -2.30 -24.91 -9.30
N ALA A 260 -1.33 -24.03 -9.13
CA ALA A 260 0.09 -24.30 -9.38
C ALA A 260 0.78 -25.08 -8.23
N GLY A 261 0.05 -25.40 -7.14
CA GLY A 261 0.55 -26.24 -6.04
C GLY A 261 1.22 -25.50 -4.91
N TYR A 262 1.08 -24.16 -4.85
CA TYR A 262 1.52 -23.36 -3.72
C TYR A 262 0.46 -23.39 -2.59
N ASP A 263 0.86 -22.95 -1.39
CA ASP A 263 -0.03 -22.76 -0.23
C ASP A 263 -0.18 -21.26 0.05
N PRO A 264 -0.98 -20.52 -0.77
CA PRO A 264 -1.10 -19.08 -0.69
C PRO A 264 -2.04 -18.63 0.43
N GLN A 265 -1.90 -17.38 0.82
CA GLN A 265 -2.97 -16.65 1.50
C GLN A 265 -3.98 -16.16 0.46
N GLY A 266 -5.28 -16.28 0.78
CA GLY A 266 -6.37 -15.88 -0.10
C GLY A 266 -7.17 -14.71 0.47
N CYS A 267 -7.38 -13.67 -0.33
CA CYS A 267 -8.17 -12.50 0.03
C CYS A 267 -8.97 -11.97 -1.17
N ARG A 268 -9.55 -10.80 -1.04
CA ARG A 268 -10.28 -10.11 -2.11
C ARG A 268 -9.82 -8.67 -2.23
N THR A 269 -10.20 -8.04 -3.32
CA THR A 269 -10.07 -6.58 -3.46
C THR A 269 -10.96 -5.86 -2.45
N ASP A 270 -10.40 -4.97 -1.63
CA ASP A 270 -11.14 -4.03 -0.80
C ASP A 270 -11.53 -2.81 -1.63
N ALA A 271 -12.83 -2.58 -1.79
CA ALA A 271 -13.33 -1.46 -2.58
C ALA A 271 -13.63 -0.21 -1.75
N GLY A 272 -13.58 -0.33 -0.42
CA GLY A 272 -13.95 0.73 0.51
C GLY A 272 -12.81 1.69 0.83
N GLY A 273 -11.57 1.25 0.67
CA GLY A 273 -10.40 2.02 1.08
C GLY A 273 -10.28 2.18 2.60
N ALA A 274 -9.38 3.09 3.01
CA ALA A 274 -9.17 3.40 4.42
C ALA A 274 -10.42 4.03 5.05
N ARG A 275 -10.73 3.62 6.28
CA ARG A 275 -11.96 4.05 6.97
C ARG A 275 -11.86 3.87 8.48
N LEU A 276 -12.60 4.67 9.23
CA LEU A 276 -12.86 4.37 10.64
C LEU A 276 -13.78 3.14 10.74
N VAL A 277 -13.55 2.34 11.76
CA VAL A 277 -14.35 1.13 12.04
C VAL A 277 -15.18 1.40 13.28
N ASP A 278 -16.47 1.09 13.22
CA ASP A 278 -17.35 1.19 14.38
C ASP A 278 -16.95 0.15 15.44
N ASP A 279 -16.88 0.56 16.70
CA ASP A 279 -16.69 -0.36 17.81
C ASP A 279 -17.84 -1.37 17.81
N LYS A 280 -17.50 -2.67 17.83
CA LYS A 280 -18.47 -3.77 17.86
C LYS A 280 -19.07 -3.97 19.23
#